data_701a5ee6faccb35a33f78524e5a1a851
#
_entry.id   701a5ee6faccb35a33f78524e5a1a851
#
_cell.length_a   1.000
_cell.length_b   1.000
_cell.length_c   1.000
_cell.angle_alpha   90.00
_cell.angle_beta   90.00
_cell.angle_gamma   90.00
#
_symmetry.space_group_name_H-M   'P 1'
#
loop_
_entity.id
_entity.type
_entity.pdbx_description
1 polymer ?
#
loop_
_entity_poly.entity_id
_entity_poly.type
_entity_poly.pdbx_seq_one_letter_code
_entity_poly.pdbx_strand_id
1 'polypeptide(L)'
;LAQYTGRVAENEIADIEQLFDYKINGRFQFIIYNKLTDFEQSNIGLGSEDLNTNTGGLTKIVGNKVLVYYDGDYRHFKEQLRAGIAQVLINQLLYGGSVKERVQSAALINFPDWYIKGLITYVAKGWPLENDNQLRSLIIDKGVKNFNALCDVNSTLAGQSLWNFVIARYGPSTVSNLIY
;
A
#
# COMPACT_ATOMS: atom_id res chain seq x y z
N LEU A 1 7.79 13.09 -17.30
CA LEU A 1 7.24 12.27 -16.23
C LEU A 1 8.16 11.08 -15.90
N ALA A 2 8.60 10.28 -16.90
CA ALA A 2 9.45 9.10 -16.67
C ALA A 2 10.73 9.39 -15.86
N GLN A 3 11.48 10.43 -16.21
CA GLN A 3 12.68 10.83 -15.46
C GLN A 3 12.37 11.27 -14.01
N TYR A 4 11.26 11.96 -13.83
CA TYR A 4 10.77 12.31 -12.50
C TYR A 4 10.46 11.06 -11.68
N THR A 5 9.71 10.12 -12.29
CA THR A 5 9.34 8.85 -11.65
C THR A 5 10.59 8.06 -11.22
N GLY A 6 11.58 7.91 -12.09
CA GLY A 6 12.82 7.20 -11.76
C GLY A 6 13.51 7.77 -10.53
N ARG A 7 13.73 9.08 -10.50
CA ARG A 7 14.38 9.75 -9.38
C ARG A 7 13.57 9.67 -8.08
N VAL A 8 12.24 9.87 -8.16
CA VAL A 8 11.37 9.76 -6.98
C VAL A 8 11.33 8.33 -6.48
N ALA A 9 11.17 7.36 -7.38
CA ALA A 9 11.10 5.95 -7.01
C ALA A 9 12.38 5.45 -6.32
N GLU A 10 13.55 5.84 -6.78
CA GLU A 10 14.84 5.48 -6.13
C GLU A 10 14.90 5.96 -4.67
N ASN A 11 14.50 7.21 -4.42
CA ASN A 11 14.47 7.75 -3.05
C ASN A 11 13.41 7.02 -2.19
N GLU A 12 12.20 6.84 -2.72
CA GLU A 12 11.12 6.21 -1.97
C GLU A 12 11.38 4.71 -1.70
N ILE A 13 12.08 4.02 -2.60
CA ILE A 13 12.54 2.64 -2.38
C ILE A 13 13.47 2.60 -1.17
N ALA A 14 14.48 3.48 -1.12
CA ALA A 14 15.43 3.49 -0.02
C ALA A 14 14.75 3.74 1.34
N ASP A 15 13.81 4.71 1.39
CA ASP A 15 13.05 5.02 2.60
C ASP A 15 12.17 3.86 3.04
N ILE A 16 11.49 3.20 2.10
CA ILE A 16 10.59 2.08 2.39
C ILE A 16 11.39 0.83 2.77
N GLU A 17 12.49 0.54 2.11
CA GLU A 17 13.40 -0.55 2.49
C GLU A 17 13.92 -0.36 3.92
N GLN A 18 14.26 0.86 4.30
CA GLN A 18 14.68 1.17 5.67
C GLN A 18 13.55 0.96 6.68
N LEU A 19 12.32 1.38 6.34
CA LEU A 19 11.15 1.20 7.21
C LEU A 19 10.85 -0.27 7.50
N PHE A 20 11.01 -1.13 6.50
CA PHE A 20 10.71 -2.56 6.60
C PHE A 20 11.93 -3.41 7.01
N ASP A 21 13.10 -2.80 7.11
CA ASP A 21 14.38 -3.52 7.31
C ASP A 21 14.56 -4.67 6.30
N TYR A 22 14.17 -4.43 5.05
CA TYR A 22 14.18 -5.42 3.98
C TYR A 22 14.61 -4.82 2.67
N LYS A 23 15.48 -5.51 1.93
CA LYS A 23 15.93 -5.12 0.60
C LYS A 23 15.10 -5.78 -0.49
N ILE A 24 14.56 -4.97 -1.38
CA ILE A 24 13.81 -5.46 -2.54
C ILE A 24 14.71 -6.32 -3.42
N ASN A 25 14.27 -7.53 -3.71
CA ASN A 25 14.96 -8.43 -4.59
C ASN A 25 14.45 -8.30 -6.04
N GLY A 26 15.39 -8.15 -6.96
CA GLY A 26 15.10 -8.08 -8.38
C GLY A 26 14.67 -6.69 -8.86
N ARG A 27 14.33 -6.64 -10.16
CA ARG A 27 13.86 -5.41 -10.81
C ARG A 27 12.36 -5.35 -10.81
N PHE A 28 11.81 -4.19 -10.54
CA PHE A 28 10.41 -3.92 -10.84
C PHE A 28 10.29 -2.73 -11.81
N GLN A 29 9.15 -2.67 -12.47
CA GLN A 29 8.89 -1.72 -13.54
C GLN A 29 7.72 -0.84 -13.17
N PHE A 30 7.85 0.47 -13.41
CA PHE A 30 6.73 1.39 -13.36
C PHE A 30 6.16 1.56 -14.76
N ILE A 31 4.86 1.29 -14.92
CA ILE A 31 4.09 1.58 -16.13
C ILE A 31 3.23 2.80 -15.84
N ILE A 32 3.53 3.90 -16.56
CA ILE A 32 2.96 5.21 -16.25
C ILE A 32 1.96 5.57 -17.34
N TYR A 33 0.73 5.80 -16.94
CA TYR A 33 -0.32 6.33 -17.79
C TYR A 33 -0.44 7.84 -17.62
N ASN A 34 -0.66 8.55 -18.71
CA ASN A 34 -0.83 10.02 -18.69
C ASN A 34 -2.21 10.45 -18.24
N LYS A 35 -3.16 9.53 -18.15
CA LYS A 35 -4.55 9.79 -17.74
C LYS A 35 -5.12 8.60 -16.98
N LEU A 36 -6.06 8.90 -16.08
CA LEU A 36 -6.82 7.86 -15.36
C LEU A 36 -7.60 6.97 -16.34
N THR A 37 -8.21 7.54 -17.38
CA THR A 37 -8.97 6.78 -18.38
C THR A 37 -8.14 5.74 -19.10
N ASP A 38 -6.90 6.06 -19.45
CA ASP A 38 -5.98 5.10 -20.10
C ASP A 38 -5.57 3.98 -19.14
N PHE A 39 -5.40 4.33 -17.86
CA PHE A 39 -5.14 3.37 -16.79
C PHE A 39 -6.32 2.41 -16.57
N GLU A 40 -7.56 2.93 -16.52
CA GLU A 40 -8.78 2.14 -16.36
C GLU A 40 -9.06 1.22 -17.56
N GLN A 41 -8.78 1.70 -18.78
CA GLN A 41 -8.93 0.93 -20.01
C GLN A 41 -7.78 -0.05 -20.27
N SER A 42 -6.72 0.00 -19.44
CA SER A 42 -5.65 -0.98 -19.58
C SER A 42 -6.21 -2.37 -19.28
N ASN A 43 -6.16 -3.27 -20.28
CA ASN A 43 -6.57 -4.69 -20.15
C ASN A 43 -5.61 -5.49 -19.24
N ILE A 44 -4.66 -4.82 -18.62
CA ILE A 44 -3.72 -5.45 -17.73
C ILE A 44 -4.50 -5.81 -16.47
N GLY A 45 -4.78 -7.09 -16.38
CA GLY A 45 -5.38 -7.67 -15.21
C GLY A 45 -6.84 -8.12 -15.29
N LEU A 46 -7.46 -8.09 -16.44
CA LEU A 46 -8.83 -8.64 -16.62
C LEU A 46 -8.90 -10.18 -16.64
N GLY A 47 -7.81 -10.86 -16.42
CA GLY A 47 -7.75 -12.32 -16.54
C GLY A 47 -7.14 -13.08 -15.37
N SER A 48 -6.72 -12.43 -14.29
CA SER A 48 -6.14 -13.11 -13.14
C SER A 48 -6.72 -12.57 -11.84
N GLU A 49 -7.09 -13.47 -10.95
CA GLU A 49 -7.43 -13.18 -9.55
C GLU A 49 -6.28 -12.50 -8.78
N ASP A 50 -5.10 -12.41 -9.38
CA ASP A 50 -3.89 -11.77 -8.89
C ASP A 50 -3.84 -10.25 -9.06
N LEU A 51 -4.94 -9.64 -9.45
CA LEU A 51 -5.08 -8.19 -9.48
C LEU A 51 -5.28 -7.65 -8.07
N ASN A 52 -4.22 -7.66 -7.33
CA ASN A 52 -4.13 -6.85 -6.15
C ASN A 52 -4.20 -5.37 -6.56
N THR A 53 -5.42 -4.88 -6.69
CA THR A 53 -5.65 -3.44 -6.65
C THR A 53 -5.16 -3.00 -5.30
N ASN A 54 -4.12 -2.20 -5.29
CA ASN A 54 -3.64 -1.56 -4.10
C ASN A 54 -4.82 -0.84 -3.43
N THR A 55 -4.83 -0.91 -2.15
CA THR A 55 -5.79 -0.34 -1.24
C THR A 55 -6.09 1.11 -1.51
N GLY A 56 -7.33 1.38 -1.81
CA GLY A 56 -7.83 2.68 -2.19
C GLY A 56 -7.86 2.93 -3.70
N GLY A 57 -7.60 1.91 -4.53
CA GLY A 57 -7.67 2.06 -6.00
C GLY A 57 -6.51 2.87 -6.59
N LEU A 58 -5.44 3.08 -5.81
CA LEU A 58 -4.35 3.99 -6.20
C LEU A 58 -3.44 3.41 -7.27
N THR A 59 -3.14 2.11 -7.22
CA THR A 59 -2.25 1.44 -8.18
C THR A 59 -2.71 0.02 -8.48
N LYS A 60 -2.33 -0.49 -9.66
CA LYS A 60 -2.42 -1.91 -9.99
C LYS A 60 -1.04 -2.51 -9.97
N ILE A 61 -0.94 -3.77 -9.52
CA ILE A 61 0.32 -4.50 -9.46
C ILE A 61 0.13 -5.86 -10.12
N VAL A 62 1.02 -6.15 -11.07
CA VAL A 62 1.06 -7.45 -11.76
C VAL A 62 2.47 -7.98 -11.68
N GLY A 63 2.71 -8.94 -10.82
CA GLY A 63 4.06 -9.43 -10.53
C GLY A 63 4.94 -8.29 -9.97
N ASN A 64 5.99 -7.93 -10.69
CA ASN A 64 6.88 -6.81 -10.34
C ASN A 64 6.60 -5.54 -11.16
N LYS A 65 5.42 -5.43 -11.77
CA LYS A 65 5.01 -4.23 -12.52
C LYS A 65 4.03 -3.43 -11.70
N VAL A 66 4.36 -2.18 -11.45
CA VAL A 66 3.52 -1.20 -10.74
C VAL A 66 2.93 -0.26 -11.78
N LEU A 67 1.61 -0.27 -11.90
CA LEU A 67 0.87 0.55 -12.85
C LEU A 67 0.33 1.78 -12.11
N VAL A 68 0.71 2.95 -12.58
CA VAL A 68 0.33 4.25 -12.00
C VAL A 68 -0.18 5.19 -13.07
N TYR A 69 -0.94 6.20 -12.69
CA TYR A 69 -1.38 7.26 -13.61
C TYR A 69 -1.06 8.63 -13.05
N TYR A 70 -0.94 9.61 -13.95
CA TYR A 70 -0.74 11.00 -13.59
C TYR A 70 -2.00 11.80 -13.90
N ASP A 71 -2.57 12.41 -12.86
CA ASP A 71 -3.80 13.22 -12.94
C ASP A 71 -3.54 14.73 -12.84
N GLY A 72 -2.26 15.14 -12.87
CA GLY A 72 -1.85 16.54 -12.69
C GLY A 72 -1.35 16.85 -11.27
N ASP A 73 -1.59 15.97 -10.31
CA ASP A 73 -1.11 16.13 -8.92
C ASP A 73 0.13 15.25 -8.65
N TYR A 74 1.27 15.89 -8.43
CA TYR A 74 2.51 15.22 -8.09
C TYR A 74 2.49 14.56 -6.71
N ARG A 75 1.72 15.08 -5.76
CA ARG A 75 1.56 14.48 -4.45
C ARG A 75 0.81 13.16 -4.57
N HIS A 76 -0.33 13.17 -5.24
CA HIS A 76 -1.10 11.95 -5.49
C HIS A 76 -0.29 10.92 -6.29
N PHE A 77 0.45 11.37 -7.31
CA PHE A 77 1.33 10.51 -8.07
C PHE A 77 2.44 9.86 -7.22
N LYS A 78 3.06 10.63 -6.31
CA LYS A 78 4.03 10.12 -5.33
C LYS A 78 3.40 9.10 -4.38
N GLU A 79 2.19 9.34 -3.91
CA GLU A 79 1.44 8.40 -3.08
C GLU A 79 1.20 7.06 -3.79
N GLN A 80 0.87 7.10 -5.08
CA GLN A 80 0.75 5.89 -5.91
C GLN A 80 2.08 5.11 -6.01
N LEU A 81 3.19 5.81 -6.25
CA LEU A 81 4.52 5.19 -6.31
C LEU A 81 4.87 4.51 -4.97
N ARG A 82 4.71 5.21 -3.86
CA ARG A 82 4.96 4.67 -2.51
C ARG A 82 4.10 3.45 -2.21
N ALA A 83 2.80 3.54 -2.52
CA ALA A 83 1.88 2.43 -2.33
C ALA A 83 2.30 1.19 -3.13
N GLY A 84 2.69 1.38 -4.38
CA GLY A 84 3.16 0.30 -5.25
C GLY A 84 4.46 -0.34 -4.75
N ILE A 85 5.43 0.47 -4.34
CA ILE A 85 6.70 0.00 -3.77
C ILE A 85 6.44 -0.81 -2.49
N ALA A 86 5.64 -0.26 -1.57
CA ALA A 86 5.29 -0.95 -0.32
C ALA A 86 4.61 -2.29 -0.58
N GLN A 87 3.66 -2.36 -1.51
CA GLN A 87 2.97 -3.60 -1.86
C GLN A 87 3.93 -4.65 -2.43
N VAL A 88 4.82 -4.27 -3.35
CA VAL A 88 5.82 -5.20 -3.91
C VAL A 88 6.72 -5.74 -2.82
N LEU A 89 7.20 -4.86 -1.93
CA LEU A 89 8.07 -5.23 -0.82
C LEU A 89 7.36 -6.16 0.17
N ILE A 90 6.15 -5.82 0.59
CA ILE A 90 5.33 -6.68 1.47
C ILE A 90 5.09 -8.05 0.83
N ASN A 91 4.77 -8.08 -0.46
CA ASN A 91 4.57 -9.33 -1.18
C ASN A 91 5.84 -10.20 -1.21
N GLN A 92 7.01 -9.59 -1.39
CA GLN A 92 8.27 -10.33 -1.34
C GLN A 92 8.59 -10.83 0.07
N LEU A 93 8.35 -10.02 1.07
CA LEU A 93 8.63 -10.32 2.46
C LEU A 93 7.74 -11.44 3.00
N LEU A 94 6.44 -11.38 2.72
CA LEU A 94 5.46 -12.34 3.24
C LEU A 94 5.38 -13.64 2.43
N TYR A 95 5.56 -13.55 1.11
CA TYR A 95 5.26 -14.67 0.20
C TYR A 95 6.48 -15.15 -0.60
N GLY A 96 7.65 -14.60 -0.32
CA GLY A 96 8.88 -14.93 -1.04
C GLY A 96 9.01 -14.30 -2.41
N GLY A 97 10.20 -14.45 -3.01
CA GLY A 97 10.54 -13.76 -4.28
C GLY A 97 9.97 -14.40 -5.53
N SER A 98 9.62 -15.69 -5.53
CA SER A 98 9.12 -16.41 -6.72
C SER A 98 7.59 -16.47 -6.74
N VAL A 99 7.00 -16.46 -7.96
CA VAL A 99 5.53 -16.59 -8.13
C VAL A 99 5.00 -17.89 -7.54
N LYS A 100 5.78 -18.97 -7.63
CA LYS A 100 5.41 -20.29 -7.11
C LYS A 100 5.37 -20.31 -5.57
N GLU A 101 6.33 -19.65 -4.91
CA GLU A 101 6.36 -19.51 -3.46
C GLU A 101 5.22 -18.63 -2.96
N ARG A 102 4.89 -17.55 -3.70
CA ARG A 102 3.75 -16.68 -3.38
C ARG A 102 2.42 -17.43 -3.36
N VAL A 103 2.15 -18.26 -4.37
CA VAL A 103 0.90 -19.03 -4.45
C VAL A 103 0.80 -20.04 -3.31
N GLN A 104 1.89 -20.71 -2.96
CA GLN A 104 1.90 -21.67 -1.86
C GLN A 104 1.76 -21.00 -0.50
N SER A 105 2.42 -19.86 -0.27
CA SER A 105 2.39 -19.16 1.00
C SER A 105 1.11 -18.35 1.21
N ALA A 106 0.55 -17.75 0.16
CA ALA A 106 -0.72 -17.02 0.23
C ALA A 106 -1.90 -17.89 0.68
N ALA A 107 -1.88 -19.19 0.36
CA ALA A 107 -2.88 -20.13 0.83
C ALA A 107 -2.78 -20.43 2.34
N LEU A 108 -1.62 -20.15 2.95
CA LEU A 108 -1.34 -20.46 4.36
C LEU A 108 -1.41 -19.22 5.28
N ILE A 109 -1.23 -18.02 4.74
CA ILE A 109 -1.16 -16.79 5.51
C ILE A 109 -2.28 -15.86 5.05
N ASN A 110 -3.36 -15.80 5.83
CA ASN A 110 -4.48 -14.91 5.56
C ASN A 110 -4.46 -13.75 6.56
N PHE A 111 -3.80 -12.66 6.18
CA PHE A 111 -3.85 -11.43 6.97
C PHE A 111 -5.19 -10.71 6.80
N PRO A 112 -5.74 -10.15 7.88
CA PRO A 112 -6.92 -9.31 7.77
C PRO A 112 -6.67 -8.11 6.84
N ASP A 113 -7.68 -7.70 6.10
CA ASP A 113 -7.62 -6.57 5.18
C ASP A 113 -7.07 -5.29 5.83
N TRP A 114 -7.51 -4.99 7.04
CA TRP A 114 -7.05 -3.81 7.77
C TRP A 114 -5.54 -3.81 8.01
N TYR A 115 -4.93 -4.99 8.18
CA TYR A 115 -3.51 -5.11 8.49
C TYR A 115 -2.65 -4.69 7.28
N ILE A 116 -2.78 -5.39 6.17
CA ILE A 116 -1.98 -5.11 4.96
C ILE A 116 -2.41 -3.81 4.29
N LYS A 117 -3.71 -3.64 4.10
CA LYS A 117 -4.25 -2.44 3.45
C LYS A 117 -3.94 -1.18 4.27
N GLY A 118 -4.13 -1.22 5.56
CA GLY A 118 -3.79 -0.11 6.45
C GLY A 118 -2.32 0.26 6.41
N LEU A 119 -1.42 -0.74 6.41
CA LEU A 119 0.01 -0.50 6.33
C LEU A 119 0.42 0.16 5.01
N ILE A 120 -0.03 -0.39 3.88
CA ILE A 120 0.27 0.17 2.56
C ILE A 120 -0.21 1.62 2.47
N THR A 121 -1.43 1.89 2.94
CA THR A 121 -2.00 3.24 2.93
C THR A 121 -1.23 4.18 3.85
N TYR A 122 -0.81 3.69 5.02
CA TYR A 122 0.03 4.47 5.93
C TYR A 122 1.40 4.80 5.31
N VAL A 123 2.07 3.83 4.70
CA VAL A 123 3.35 4.04 4.01
C VAL A 123 3.20 5.05 2.86
N ALA A 124 2.09 4.98 2.12
CA ALA A 124 1.83 5.87 0.99
C ALA A 124 1.53 7.31 1.41
N LYS A 125 0.66 7.50 2.40
CA LYS A 125 0.05 8.79 2.74
C LYS A 125 0.38 9.31 4.14
N GLY A 126 0.97 8.47 5.02
CA GLY A 126 1.07 8.77 6.44
C GLY A 126 -0.29 8.83 7.13
N TRP A 127 -0.46 9.79 8.04
CA TRP A 127 -1.72 10.07 8.73
C TRP A 127 -2.15 11.53 8.49
N PRO A 128 -2.84 11.82 7.40
CA PRO A 128 -3.29 13.18 7.09
C PRO A 128 -4.45 13.62 8.00
N LEU A 129 -4.64 14.93 8.14
CA LEU A 129 -5.67 15.53 8.98
C LEU A 129 -7.09 15.09 8.60
N GLU A 130 -7.33 14.82 7.33
CA GLU A 130 -8.60 14.32 6.82
C GLU A 130 -8.98 12.97 7.47
N ASN A 131 -8.00 12.10 7.69
CA ASN A 131 -8.21 10.82 8.37
C ASN A 131 -8.56 11.00 9.85
N ASP A 132 -7.91 11.96 10.52
CA ASP A 132 -8.23 12.30 11.90
C ASP A 132 -9.68 12.79 12.03
N ASN A 133 -10.10 13.68 11.15
CA ASN A 133 -11.46 14.19 11.09
C ASN A 133 -12.48 13.08 10.78
N GLN A 134 -12.16 12.20 9.82
CA GLN A 134 -13.01 11.07 9.47
C GLN A 134 -13.16 10.09 10.64
N LEU A 135 -12.06 9.73 11.29
CA LEU A 135 -12.08 8.85 12.46
C LEU A 135 -12.90 9.45 13.60
N ARG A 136 -12.71 10.73 13.87
CA ARG A 136 -13.47 11.48 14.89
C ARG A 136 -14.97 11.47 14.59
N SER A 137 -15.37 11.72 13.35
CA SER A 137 -16.78 11.66 12.94
C SER A 137 -17.37 10.26 13.10
N LEU A 138 -16.62 9.20 12.74
CA LEU A 138 -17.08 7.82 12.94
C LEU A 138 -17.32 7.48 14.43
N ILE A 139 -16.46 7.96 15.31
CA ILE A 139 -16.57 7.72 16.74
C ILE A 139 -17.72 8.53 17.35
N ILE A 140 -17.80 9.83 17.06
CA ILE A 140 -18.75 10.76 17.71
C ILE A 140 -20.13 10.66 17.06
N ASP A 141 -20.22 10.77 15.74
CA ASP A 141 -21.50 10.90 15.03
C ASP A 141 -22.14 9.55 14.75
N LYS A 142 -21.34 8.53 14.43
CA LYS A 142 -21.82 7.18 14.10
C LYS A 142 -21.72 6.18 15.25
N GLY A 143 -21.13 6.58 16.37
CA GLY A 143 -21.07 5.76 17.57
C GLY A 143 -20.21 4.51 17.46
N VAL A 144 -19.17 4.52 16.63
CA VAL A 144 -18.20 3.42 16.53
C VAL A 144 -17.41 3.31 17.83
N LYS A 145 -17.57 2.19 18.55
CA LYS A 145 -17.10 2.05 19.94
C LYS A 145 -15.80 1.27 20.10
N ASN A 146 -15.38 0.53 19.09
CA ASN A 146 -14.18 -0.32 19.16
C ASN A 146 -13.56 -0.53 17.78
N PHE A 147 -12.36 -1.10 17.79
CA PHE A 147 -11.57 -1.33 16.57
C PHE A 147 -12.27 -2.24 15.57
N ASN A 148 -12.91 -3.32 16.03
CA ASN A 148 -13.61 -4.25 15.13
C ASN A 148 -14.75 -3.56 14.40
N ALA A 149 -15.57 -2.79 15.11
CA ALA A 149 -16.64 -2.00 14.50
C ALA A 149 -16.08 -0.94 13.51
N LEU A 150 -14.91 -0.39 13.78
CA LEU A 150 -14.22 0.50 12.84
C LEU A 150 -13.77 -0.27 11.58
N CYS A 151 -13.24 -1.48 11.73
CA CYS A 151 -12.87 -2.34 10.60
C CYS A 151 -14.08 -2.68 9.73
N ASP A 152 -15.24 -2.94 10.32
CA ASP A 152 -16.48 -3.23 9.58
C ASP A 152 -16.95 -2.03 8.75
N VAL A 153 -16.74 -0.81 9.26
CA VAL A 153 -17.13 0.43 8.55
C VAL A 153 -16.08 0.84 7.51
N ASN A 154 -14.81 0.81 7.88
CA ASN A 154 -13.70 1.20 7.02
C ASN A 154 -12.40 0.51 7.47
N SER A 155 -12.18 -0.68 6.94
CA SER A 155 -11.03 -1.54 7.25
C SER A 155 -9.68 -0.84 6.99
N THR A 156 -9.58 -0.09 5.89
CA THR A 156 -8.35 0.64 5.54
C THR A 156 -8.03 1.76 6.53
N LEU A 157 -9.03 2.58 6.89
CA LEU A 157 -8.85 3.65 7.86
C LEU A 157 -8.53 3.09 9.26
N ALA A 158 -9.19 2.00 9.65
CA ALA A 158 -8.92 1.31 10.90
C ALA A 158 -7.46 0.85 10.97
N GLY A 159 -6.99 0.15 9.95
CA GLY A 159 -5.61 -0.30 9.87
C GLY A 159 -4.61 0.85 9.83
N GLN A 160 -4.86 1.87 9.02
CA GLN A 160 -3.99 3.05 8.94
C GLN A 160 -3.90 3.78 10.29
N SER A 161 -5.00 3.89 11.04
CA SER A 161 -5.01 4.49 12.38
C SER A 161 -4.19 3.68 13.38
N LEU A 162 -4.28 2.35 13.32
CA LEU A 162 -3.50 1.46 14.18
C LEU A 162 -2.01 1.56 13.87
N TRP A 163 -1.62 1.52 12.60
CA TRP A 163 -0.23 1.66 12.21
C TRP A 163 0.34 3.03 12.59
N ASN A 164 -0.44 4.10 12.42
CA ASN A 164 -0.06 5.43 12.89
C ASN A 164 0.20 5.44 14.40
N PHE A 165 -0.72 4.87 15.19
CA PHE A 165 -0.57 4.77 16.64
C PHE A 165 0.68 3.98 17.06
N VAL A 166 0.86 2.81 16.47
CA VAL A 166 1.99 1.92 16.80
C VAL A 166 3.32 2.59 16.47
N ILE A 167 3.45 3.18 15.28
CA ILE A 167 4.69 3.84 14.86
C ILE A 167 4.96 5.10 15.69
N ALA A 168 3.93 5.90 15.98
CA ALA A 168 4.08 7.09 16.82
C ALA A 168 4.48 6.74 18.25
N ARG A 169 4.00 5.60 18.78
CA ARG A 169 4.25 5.19 20.17
C ARG A 169 5.56 4.45 20.36
N TYR A 170 5.92 3.58 19.42
CA TYR A 170 7.01 2.61 19.57
C TYR A 170 8.15 2.81 18.55
N GLY A 171 7.97 3.73 17.61
CA GLY A 171 8.94 4.03 16.58
C GLY A 171 8.77 3.21 15.29
N PRO A 172 9.43 3.65 14.20
CA PRO A 172 9.27 3.05 12.87
C PRO A 172 9.78 1.61 12.77
N SER A 173 10.77 1.20 13.57
CA SER A 173 11.28 -0.18 13.62
C SER A 173 10.22 -1.21 14.04
N THR A 174 9.10 -0.75 14.61
CA THR A 174 7.98 -1.63 14.94
C THR A 174 7.34 -2.25 13.71
N VAL A 175 7.45 -1.60 12.56
CA VAL A 175 6.91 -2.13 11.29
C VAL A 175 7.59 -3.44 10.94
N SER A 176 8.92 -3.46 10.90
CA SER A 176 9.66 -4.69 10.63
C SER A 176 9.36 -5.78 11.67
N ASN A 177 9.36 -5.43 12.96
CA ASN A 177 9.11 -6.38 14.04
C ASN A 177 7.72 -7.02 14.04
N LEU A 178 6.72 -6.37 13.47
CA LEU A 178 5.35 -6.90 13.41
C LEU A 178 5.06 -7.69 12.12
N ILE A 179 5.91 -7.59 11.12
CA ILE A 179 5.73 -8.29 9.84
C ILE A 179 6.56 -9.58 9.80
N TYR A 180 7.69 -9.61 10.51
CA TYR A 180 8.49 -10.81 10.73
C TYR A 180 7.92 -11.65 11.89
#